data_ce65421e66e4a6c41c6a68af665dc041
#
_entry.id   ce65421e66e4a6c41c6a68af665dc041
#
_cell.length_a   1.000
_cell.length_b   1.000
_cell.length_c   1.000
_cell.angle_alpha   90.00
_cell.angle_beta   90.00
_cell.angle_gamma   90.00
#
_symmetry.space_group_name_H-M   'P 1'
#
loop_
_entity.id
_entity.type
_entity.pdbx_description
1 polymer ?
#
loop_
_entity_poly.entity_id
_entity_poly.type
_entity_poly.pdbx_seq_one_letter_code
_entity_poly.pdbx_strand_id
1 'polypeptide(L)'
;GPHFVGRRIHQAGQVEFRDVSFRYPDTGPDDRPTIDRVSFVVEPGEFVAFVGASGSGKTTIGSLIPRLYDATSGSVRYGGDDVQELRQESLMDRIGVVTQEPYLFHASVAANLRYAKPDASDAELEAAARLANIHDTIASFADGYDTIVGERGYRLSGGEKQRIAIARVL
;
A
#
# COMPACT_ATOMS: atom_id res chain seq x y z
N GLY A 1 -13.42 23.53 11.71
CA GLY A 1 -12.48 22.43 11.92
C GLY A 1 -11.06 22.93 11.90
N PRO A 2 -10.11 22.37 12.66
CA PRO A 2 -8.73 22.85 12.68
C PRO A 2 -8.09 22.61 11.32
N HIS A 3 -7.56 23.67 10.69
CA HIS A 3 -6.74 23.59 9.50
C HIS A 3 -5.38 22.98 9.90
N PHE A 4 -5.20 21.68 9.67
CA PHE A 4 -3.88 21.07 9.75
C PHE A 4 -3.04 21.56 8.57
N VAL A 5 -2.11 22.46 8.84
CA VAL A 5 -1.05 22.84 7.89
C VAL A 5 0.03 21.76 8.00
N GLY A 6 -0.15 20.65 7.31
CA GLY A 6 0.84 19.58 7.27
C GLY A 6 2.09 19.99 6.48
N ARG A 7 3.28 19.57 6.94
CA ARG A 7 4.57 19.81 6.29
C ARG A 7 4.70 19.00 4.99
N ARG A 8 5.54 19.48 4.07
CA ARG A 8 5.97 18.70 2.90
C ARG A 8 7.06 17.71 3.31
N ILE A 9 7.01 16.51 2.74
CA ILE A 9 8.02 15.47 2.94
C ILE A 9 9.35 15.92 2.34
N HIS A 10 10.42 15.94 3.15
CA HIS A 10 11.74 16.40 2.72
C HIS A 10 12.66 15.28 2.23
N GLN A 11 12.51 14.05 2.73
CA GLN A 11 13.29 12.88 2.30
C GLN A 11 12.33 11.74 1.94
N ALA A 12 12.09 11.55 0.65
CA ALA A 12 11.22 10.47 0.19
C ALA A 12 11.87 9.10 0.41
N GLY A 13 11.10 8.15 0.93
CA GLY A 13 11.44 6.73 0.94
C GLY A 13 11.98 6.16 2.25
N GLN A 14 12.50 6.95 3.20
CA GLN A 14 12.88 6.41 4.52
C GLN A 14 11.65 6.19 5.39
N VAL A 15 11.54 5.00 6.00
CA VAL A 15 10.52 4.66 7.00
C VAL A 15 11.21 4.37 8.32
N GLU A 16 10.76 4.99 9.41
CA GLU A 16 11.32 4.78 10.73
C GLU A 16 10.20 4.55 11.76
N PHE A 17 10.36 3.53 12.58
CA PHE A 17 9.57 3.25 13.76
C PHE A 17 10.43 3.51 14.99
N ARG A 18 9.94 4.32 15.94
CA ARG A 18 10.60 4.65 17.21
C ARG A 18 9.69 4.27 18.38
N ASP A 19 10.03 3.20 19.09
CA ASP A 19 9.28 2.70 20.25
C ASP A 19 7.76 2.60 20.00
N VAL A 20 7.36 2.16 18.82
CA VAL A 20 5.97 2.14 18.37
C VAL A 20 5.22 1.04 19.10
N SER A 21 4.13 1.42 19.77
CA SER A 21 3.12 0.49 20.27
C SER A 21 1.77 0.81 19.65
N PHE A 22 0.98 -0.23 19.39
CA PHE A 22 -0.34 -0.09 18.83
C PHE A 22 -1.33 -1.11 19.40
N ARG A 23 -2.56 -0.63 19.65
CA ARG A 23 -3.74 -1.42 20.01
C ARG A 23 -4.88 -1.06 19.09
N TYR A 24 -5.64 -2.06 18.64
CA TYR A 24 -6.90 -1.79 17.95
C TYR A 24 -7.95 -1.25 18.94
N PRO A 25 -8.89 -0.40 18.49
CA PRO A 25 -9.90 0.23 19.38
C PRO A 25 -10.81 -0.76 20.11
N ASP A 26 -11.00 -1.94 19.54
CA ASP A 26 -11.82 -3.04 20.08
C ASP A 26 -11.06 -3.97 21.02
N THR A 27 -9.76 -3.73 21.24
CA THR A 27 -8.91 -4.50 22.14
C THR A 27 -9.16 -4.05 23.60
N GLY A 28 -9.37 -4.99 24.50
CA GLY A 28 -9.57 -4.70 25.94
C GLY A 28 -8.33 -4.04 26.58
N PRO A 29 -8.52 -3.28 27.68
CA PRO A 29 -7.42 -2.58 28.35
C PRO A 29 -6.35 -3.53 28.92
N ASP A 30 -6.72 -4.75 29.25
CA ASP A 30 -5.84 -5.80 29.81
C ASP A 30 -5.19 -6.67 28.74
N ASP A 31 -5.62 -6.56 27.48
CA ASP A 31 -5.05 -7.32 26.38
C ASP A 31 -3.66 -6.79 26.00
N ARG A 32 -2.81 -7.67 25.49
CA ARG A 32 -1.49 -7.27 25.01
C ARG A 32 -1.64 -6.39 23.77
N PRO A 33 -0.78 -5.35 23.60
CA PRO A 33 -0.76 -4.57 22.38
C PRO A 33 -0.43 -5.45 21.17
N THR A 34 -1.02 -5.14 20.02
CA THR A 34 -0.71 -5.85 18.76
C THR A 34 0.73 -5.58 18.32
N ILE A 35 1.22 -4.36 18.57
CA ILE A 35 2.61 -3.93 18.40
C ILE A 35 3.08 -3.39 19.75
N ASP A 36 4.23 -3.83 20.25
CA ASP A 36 4.80 -3.40 21.53
C ASP A 36 6.24 -2.94 21.37
N ARG A 37 6.45 -1.63 21.48
CA ARG A 37 7.75 -0.93 21.46
C ARG A 37 8.68 -1.37 20.33
N VAL A 38 8.15 -1.43 19.11
CA VAL A 38 8.90 -1.83 17.92
C VAL A 38 9.68 -0.64 17.38
N SER A 39 10.97 -0.86 17.11
CA SER A 39 11.87 0.14 16.51
C SER A 39 12.65 -0.48 15.36
N PHE A 40 12.64 0.17 14.21
CA PHE A 40 13.46 -0.17 13.05
C PHE A 40 13.52 1.02 12.08
N VAL A 41 14.47 0.95 11.16
CA VAL A 41 14.60 1.90 10.04
C VAL A 41 14.69 1.10 8.75
N VAL A 42 13.99 1.60 7.72
CA VAL A 42 14.10 1.13 6.33
C VAL A 42 14.62 2.30 5.51
N GLU A 43 15.80 2.15 4.94
CA GLU A 43 16.40 3.19 4.12
C GLU A 43 15.83 3.19 2.69
N PRO A 44 15.91 4.31 1.97
CA PRO A 44 15.49 4.37 0.58
C PRO A 44 16.17 3.30 -0.28
N GLY A 45 15.38 2.56 -1.05
CA GLY A 45 15.86 1.48 -1.91
C GLY A 45 16.07 0.13 -1.23
N GLU A 46 15.86 0.03 0.08
CA GLU A 46 15.90 -1.26 0.78
C GLU A 46 14.63 -2.08 0.54
N PHE A 47 14.82 -3.39 0.46
CA PHE A 47 13.76 -4.39 0.50
C PHE A 47 13.76 -5.08 1.86
N VAL A 48 12.68 -4.91 2.63
CA VAL A 48 12.55 -5.46 3.98
C VAL A 48 11.37 -6.42 4.05
N ALA A 49 11.57 -7.60 4.62
CA ALA A 49 10.51 -8.58 4.86
C ALA A 49 10.28 -8.77 6.36
N PHE A 50 9.03 -8.64 6.79
CA PHE A 50 8.60 -9.01 8.13
C PHE A 50 8.16 -10.46 8.15
N VAL A 51 8.83 -11.28 8.95
CA VAL A 51 8.53 -12.71 9.13
C VAL A 51 8.02 -12.98 10.54
N GLY A 52 7.06 -13.86 10.66
CA GLY A 52 6.48 -14.23 11.95
C GLY A 52 5.18 -15.02 11.78
N ALA A 53 4.69 -15.59 12.88
CA ALA A 53 3.43 -16.32 12.90
C ALA A 53 2.23 -15.43 12.50
N SER A 54 1.11 -16.06 12.14
CA SER A 54 -0.14 -15.33 11.92
C SER A 54 -0.53 -14.59 13.20
N GLY A 55 -1.00 -13.34 13.06
CA GLY A 55 -1.36 -12.51 14.22
C GLY A 55 -0.19 -11.83 14.94
N SER A 56 1.06 -11.94 14.43
CA SER A 56 2.24 -11.29 15.05
C SER A 56 2.37 -9.79 14.74
N GLY A 57 1.37 -9.15 14.15
CA GLY A 57 1.36 -7.71 13.90
C GLY A 57 1.96 -7.26 12.56
N LYS A 58 2.38 -8.17 11.66
CA LYS A 58 2.98 -7.81 10.36
C LYS A 58 2.08 -6.91 9.51
N THR A 59 0.82 -7.26 9.36
CA THR A 59 -0.18 -6.46 8.63
C THR A 59 -0.41 -5.11 9.29
N THR A 60 -0.40 -5.08 10.61
CA THR A 60 -0.56 -3.85 11.41
C THR A 60 0.59 -2.88 11.16
N ILE A 61 1.85 -3.35 11.12
CA ILE A 61 3.01 -2.52 10.76
C ILE A 61 2.77 -1.86 9.40
N GLY A 62 2.35 -2.64 8.38
CA GLY A 62 2.03 -2.14 7.05
C GLY A 62 0.90 -1.09 7.02
N SER A 63 -0.02 -1.16 7.99
CA SER A 63 -1.16 -0.22 8.09
C SER A 63 -0.80 1.09 8.81
N LEU A 64 0.23 1.09 9.66
CA LEU A 64 0.68 2.28 10.37
C LEU A 64 1.49 3.22 9.48
N ILE A 65 2.20 2.71 8.47
CA ILE A 65 3.04 3.52 7.57
C ILE A 65 2.19 4.50 6.75
N PRO A 66 1.13 4.06 6.02
CA PRO A 66 0.24 4.96 5.27
C PRO A 66 -0.77 5.68 6.19
N ARG A 67 -0.63 5.54 7.51
CA ARG A 67 -1.51 6.13 8.51
C ARG A 67 -2.98 5.73 8.34
N LEU A 68 -3.24 4.45 8.06
CA LEU A 68 -4.60 3.89 8.16
C LEU A 68 -5.04 3.78 9.64
N TYR A 69 -4.07 3.71 10.53
CA TYR A 69 -4.23 3.82 11.99
C TYR A 69 -3.09 4.70 12.55
N ASP A 70 -3.37 5.40 13.64
CA ASP A 70 -2.35 6.12 14.41
C ASP A 70 -1.72 5.22 15.48
N ALA A 71 -0.42 5.29 15.68
CA ALA A 71 0.26 4.59 16.76
C ALA A 71 -0.31 5.03 18.12
N THR A 72 -0.46 4.08 19.06
CA THR A 72 -0.91 4.38 20.42
C THR A 72 0.18 5.10 21.22
N SER A 73 1.44 4.75 20.98
CA SER A 73 2.62 5.43 21.50
C SER A 73 3.82 5.24 20.59
N GLY A 74 4.88 6.02 20.81
CA GLY A 74 6.03 6.09 19.92
C GLY A 74 5.74 6.94 18.68
N SER A 75 6.60 6.87 17.67
CA SER A 75 6.39 7.60 16.42
C SER A 75 6.71 6.76 15.20
N VAL A 76 5.83 6.84 14.19
CA VAL A 76 6.07 6.33 12.83
C VAL A 76 6.45 7.52 11.97
N ARG A 77 7.59 7.43 11.28
CA ARG A 77 8.13 8.54 10.49
C ARG A 77 8.30 8.13 9.04
N TYR A 78 8.00 9.05 8.13
CA TYR A 78 8.25 8.91 6.71
C TYR A 78 9.04 10.12 6.20
N GLY A 79 10.18 9.88 5.58
CA GLY A 79 11.05 10.95 5.10
C GLY A 79 11.54 11.89 6.19
N GLY A 80 11.69 11.39 7.42
CA GLY A 80 12.15 12.15 8.58
C GLY A 80 11.04 12.88 9.37
N ASP A 81 9.82 12.97 8.85
CA ASP A 81 8.68 13.60 9.52
C ASP A 81 7.73 12.57 10.14
N ASP A 82 7.12 12.89 11.28
CA ASP A 82 6.10 12.03 11.89
C ASP A 82 4.87 11.97 10.97
N VAL A 83 4.38 10.76 10.68
CA VAL A 83 3.22 10.58 9.79
C VAL A 83 1.96 11.25 10.33
N GLN A 84 1.85 11.46 11.65
CA GLN A 84 0.73 12.18 12.28
C GLN A 84 0.75 13.68 11.97
N GLU A 85 1.91 14.25 11.65
CA GLU A 85 2.08 15.66 11.30
C GLU A 85 1.91 15.89 9.77
N LEU A 86 1.91 14.83 8.99
CA LEU A 86 1.76 14.89 7.53
C LEU A 86 0.29 14.91 7.12
N ARG A 87 0.00 15.55 6.00
CA ARG A 87 -1.31 15.41 5.36
C ARG A 87 -1.44 14.00 4.78
N GLN A 88 -2.54 13.33 5.05
CA GLN A 88 -2.81 11.97 4.61
C GLN A 88 -2.73 11.83 3.08
N GLU A 89 -3.23 12.80 2.34
CA GLU A 89 -3.11 12.86 0.88
C GLU A 89 -1.64 12.80 0.41
N SER A 90 -0.73 13.55 1.07
CA SER A 90 0.69 13.56 0.73
C SER A 90 1.39 12.21 1.01
N LEU A 91 0.90 11.43 1.98
CA LEU A 91 1.38 10.07 2.23
C LEU A 91 0.86 9.12 1.16
N MET A 92 -0.43 9.20 0.83
CA MET A 92 -1.08 8.34 -0.18
C MET A 92 -0.49 8.53 -1.58
N ASP A 93 -0.05 9.75 -1.92
CA ASP A 93 0.63 10.03 -3.20
C ASP A 93 2.02 9.39 -3.31
N ARG A 94 2.60 8.92 -2.19
CA ARG A 94 3.98 8.42 -2.14
C ARG A 94 4.10 6.97 -1.66
N ILE A 95 3.02 6.41 -1.13
CA ILE A 95 3.00 5.06 -0.56
C ILE A 95 1.98 4.22 -1.33
N GLY A 96 2.48 3.27 -2.11
CA GLY A 96 1.65 2.24 -2.72
C GLY A 96 1.39 1.10 -1.73
N VAL A 97 0.13 0.72 -1.56
CA VAL A 97 -0.27 -0.39 -0.69
C VAL A 97 -0.90 -1.49 -1.54
N VAL A 98 -0.34 -2.71 -1.44
CA VAL A 98 -0.94 -3.91 -2.03
C VAL A 98 -1.43 -4.81 -0.90
N THR A 99 -2.74 -5.02 -0.86
CA THR A 99 -3.37 -5.89 0.14
C THR A 99 -3.27 -7.35 -0.24
N GLN A 100 -3.44 -8.26 0.73
CA GLN A 100 -3.43 -9.71 0.51
C GLN A 100 -4.53 -10.16 -0.46
N GLU A 101 -5.71 -9.54 -0.39
CA GLU A 101 -6.83 -9.73 -1.32
C GLU A 101 -7.10 -8.41 -2.05
N PRO A 102 -6.42 -8.16 -3.17
CA PRO A 102 -6.59 -6.91 -3.89
C PRO A 102 -7.97 -6.86 -4.56
N TYR A 103 -8.66 -5.76 -4.35
CA TYR A 103 -9.91 -5.47 -5.03
C TYR A 103 -9.65 -4.94 -6.44
N LEU A 104 -10.33 -5.50 -7.41
CA LEU A 104 -10.40 -4.99 -8.77
C LEU A 104 -11.82 -4.50 -9.05
N PHE A 105 -11.92 -3.29 -9.59
CA PHE A 105 -13.19 -2.74 -10.02
C PHE A 105 -13.74 -3.52 -11.21
N HIS A 106 -15.06 -3.58 -11.35
CA HIS A 106 -15.72 -4.09 -12.54
C HIS A 106 -15.53 -3.10 -13.71
N ALA A 107 -14.36 -3.17 -14.31
CA ALA A 107 -13.89 -2.30 -15.38
C ALA A 107 -12.79 -2.99 -16.18
N SER A 108 -12.30 -2.38 -17.26
CA SER A 108 -11.19 -2.92 -18.01
C SER A 108 -9.90 -3.01 -17.16
N VAL A 109 -8.98 -3.87 -17.58
CA VAL A 109 -7.64 -3.92 -16.98
C VAL A 109 -6.98 -2.54 -17.01
N ALA A 110 -7.03 -1.86 -18.18
CA ALA A 110 -6.49 -0.51 -18.34
C ALA A 110 -7.10 0.49 -17.33
N ALA A 111 -8.43 0.47 -17.15
CA ALA A 111 -9.10 1.35 -16.18
C ALA A 111 -8.69 1.03 -14.73
N ASN A 112 -8.53 -0.25 -14.40
CA ASN A 112 -8.02 -0.65 -13.10
C ASN A 112 -6.60 -0.17 -12.84
N LEU A 113 -5.71 -0.23 -13.84
CA LEU A 113 -4.34 0.26 -13.72
C LEU A 113 -4.28 1.79 -13.59
N ARG A 114 -5.11 2.52 -14.36
CA ARG A 114 -5.19 3.99 -14.29
C ARG A 114 -5.80 4.53 -13.01
N TYR A 115 -6.29 3.69 -12.13
CA TYR A 115 -6.95 4.16 -10.90
C TYR A 115 -6.03 5.04 -10.03
N ALA A 116 -4.75 4.71 -9.93
CA ALA A 116 -3.77 5.49 -9.17
C ALA A 116 -3.23 6.71 -9.97
N LYS A 117 -3.18 6.60 -11.31
CA LYS A 117 -2.70 7.66 -12.21
C LYS A 117 -3.64 7.77 -13.42
N PRO A 118 -4.72 8.57 -13.33
CA PRO A 118 -5.76 8.63 -14.38
C PRO A 118 -5.26 9.08 -15.75
N ASP A 119 -4.19 9.85 -15.81
CA ASP A 119 -3.54 10.39 -17.01
C ASP A 119 -2.42 9.49 -17.57
N ALA A 120 -2.21 8.30 -16.99
CA ALA A 120 -1.21 7.37 -17.49
C ALA A 120 -1.49 6.96 -18.94
N SER A 121 -0.46 7.06 -19.78
CA SER A 121 -0.49 6.58 -21.16
C SER A 121 -0.53 5.06 -21.24
N ASP A 122 -0.94 4.50 -22.38
CA ASP A 122 -0.93 3.05 -22.60
C ASP A 122 0.49 2.46 -22.45
N ALA A 123 1.51 3.20 -22.88
CA ALA A 123 2.91 2.78 -22.74
C ALA A 123 3.35 2.69 -21.26
N GLU A 124 2.89 3.60 -20.41
CA GLU A 124 3.16 3.55 -18.97
C GLU A 124 2.44 2.38 -18.32
N LEU A 125 1.18 2.10 -18.71
CA LEU A 125 0.45 0.92 -18.23
C LEU A 125 1.15 -0.39 -18.61
N GLU A 126 1.61 -0.48 -19.87
CA GLU A 126 2.36 -1.65 -20.34
C GLU A 126 3.68 -1.81 -19.59
N ALA A 127 4.42 -0.73 -19.37
CA ALA A 127 5.66 -0.76 -18.59
C ALA A 127 5.44 -1.25 -17.15
N ALA A 128 4.43 -0.73 -16.46
CA ALA A 128 4.05 -1.16 -15.11
C ALA A 128 3.63 -2.64 -15.10
N ALA A 129 2.84 -3.08 -16.08
CA ALA A 129 2.42 -4.47 -16.20
C ALA A 129 3.61 -5.42 -16.46
N ARG A 130 4.61 -5.00 -17.23
CA ARG A 130 5.86 -5.76 -17.45
C ARG A 130 6.67 -5.87 -16.16
N LEU A 131 6.83 -4.78 -15.41
CA LEU A 131 7.50 -4.79 -14.10
C LEU A 131 6.80 -5.71 -13.10
N ALA A 132 5.47 -5.73 -13.12
CA ALA A 132 4.67 -6.62 -12.26
C ALA A 132 4.56 -8.05 -12.82
N ASN A 133 5.22 -8.37 -13.94
CA ASN A 133 5.19 -9.67 -14.61
C ASN A 133 3.77 -10.19 -14.93
N ILE A 134 2.92 -9.30 -15.47
CA ILE A 134 1.52 -9.59 -15.83
C ILE A 134 1.18 -9.22 -17.28
N HIS A 135 2.06 -8.46 -17.97
CA HIS A 135 1.81 -7.99 -19.33
C HIS A 135 1.45 -9.11 -20.30
N ASP A 136 2.26 -10.17 -20.35
CA ASP A 136 2.06 -11.27 -21.31
C ASP A 136 0.74 -12.00 -21.07
N THR A 137 0.32 -12.13 -19.81
CA THR A 137 -0.99 -12.67 -19.44
C THR A 137 -2.11 -11.77 -19.95
N ILE A 138 -2.03 -10.45 -19.72
CA ILE A 138 -3.03 -9.48 -20.21
C ILE A 138 -3.10 -9.52 -21.75
N ALA A 139 -1.95 -9.52 -22.42
CA ALA A 139 -1.86 -9.58 -23.88
C ALA A 139 -2.44 -10.86 -24.48
N SER A 140 -2.51 -11.94 -23.70
CA SER A 140 -3.11 -13.22 -24.12
C SER A 140 -4.64 -13.25 -24.03
N PHE A 141 -5.27 -12.28 -23.36
CA PHE A 141 -6.72 -12.16 -23.31
C PHE A 141 -7.27 -11.74 -24.68
N ALA A 142 -8.49 -12.17 -25.00
CA ALA A 142 -9.12 -11.84 -26.28
C ALA A 142 -9.18 -10.32 -26.53
N ASP A 143 -9.47 -9.53 -25.49
CA ASP A 143 -9.57 -8.07 -25.54
C ASP A 143 -8.37 -7.36 -24.92
N GLY A 144 -7.28 -8.08 -24.59
CA GLY A 144 -6.06 -7.50 -24.01
C GLY A 144 -6.34 -6.64 -22.79
N TYR A 145 -5.84 -5.41 -22.81
CA TYR A 145 -6.04 -4.41 -21.74
C TYR A 145 -7.49 -3.91 -21.63
N ASP A 146 -8.33 -4.09 -22.64
CA ASP A 146 -9.75 -3.74 -22.62
C ASP A 146 -10.62 -4.84 -21.98
N THR A 147 -10.03 -5.97 -21.61
CA THR A 147 -10.72 -7.07 -20.93
C THR A 147 -11.33 -6.57 -19.63
N ILE A 148 -12.64 -6.78 -19.47
CA ILE A 148 -13.38 -6.43 -18.24
C ILE A 148 -13.05 -7.47 -17.16
N VAL A 149 -12.57 -6.99 -16.03
CA VAL A 149 -12.22 -7.78 -14.84
C VAL A 149 -13.04 -7.36 -13.63
N GLY A 150 -12.76 -7.91 -12.46
CA GLY A 150 -13.51 -7.62 -11.24
C GLY A 150 -14.71 -8.53 -11.08
N GLU A 151 -15.66 -8.10 -10.25
CA GLU A 151 -16.87 -8.87 -9.98
C GLU A 151 -17.70 -9.04 -11.26
N ARG A 152 -18.02 -10.28 -11.63
CA ARG A 152 -18.73 -10.67 -12.88
C ARG A 152 -17.94 -10.44 -14.18
N GLY A 153 -16.68 -10.04 -14.10
CA GLY A 153 -15.79 -9.94 -15.26
C GLY A 153 -15.01 -11.23 -15.51
N TYR A 154 -13.94 -11.11 -16.33
CA TYR A 154 -13.03 -12.23 -16.59
C TYR A 154 -12.44 -12.80 -15.29
N ARG A 155 -12.42 -14.13 -15.17
CA ARG A 155 -11.93 -14.82 -13.98
C ARG A 155 -10.41 -14.82 -13.94
N LEU A 156 -9.85 -13.96 -13.13
CA LEU A 156 -8.42 -13.95 -12.81
C LEU A 156 -8.12 -14.87 -11.62
N SER A 157 -6.98 -15.53 -11.66
CA SER A 157 -6.41 -16.22 -10.50
C SER A 157 -6.00 -15.21 -9.41
N GLY A 158 -5.83 -15.69 -8.16
CA GLY A 158 -5.36 -14.84 -7.06
C GLY A 158 -4.01 -14.17 -7.37
N GLY A 159 -3.07 -14.90 -7.98
CA GLY A 159 -1.78 -14.38 -8.37
C GLY A 159 -1.86 -13.31 -9.48
N GLU A 160 -2.76 -13.47 -10.46
CA GLU A 160 -2.98 -12.46 -11.51
C GLU A 160 -3.58 -11.19 -10.92
N LYS A 161 -4.57 -11.30 -10.01
CA LYS A 161 -5.13 -10.14 -9.29
C LYS A 161 -4.05 -9.39 -8.51
N GLN A 162 -3.19 -10.11 -7.80
CA GLN A 162 -2.08 -9.49 -7.06
C GLN A 162 -1.11 -8.75 -7.99
N ARG A 163 -0.72 -9.36 -9.12
CA ARG A 163 0.19 -8.71 -10.07
C ARG A 163 -0.43 -7.49 -10.73
N ILE A 164 -1.74 -7.49 -11.03
CA ILE A 164 -2.45 -6.28 -11.50
C ILE A 164 -2.47 -5.21 -10.42
N ALA A 165 -2.68 -5.58 -9.15
CA ALA A 165 -2.63 -4.63 -8.04
C ALA A 165 -1.23 -4.06 -7.82
N ILE A 166 -0.16 -4.84 -8.01
CA ILE A 166 1.22 -4.35 -8.00
C ILE A 166 1.43 -3.37 -9.15
N ALA A 167 1.04 -3.72 -10.37
CA ALA A 167 1.16 -2.82 -11.54
C ALA A 167 0.42 -1.49 -11.34
N ARG A 168 -0.70 -1.49 -10.62
CA ARG A 168 -1.48 -0.28 -10.28
C ARG A 168 -0.70 0.72 -9.43
N VAL A 169 0.21 0.28 -8.57
CA VAL A 169 0.99 1.12 -7.65
C VAL A 169 2.38 1.48 -8.16
N LEU A 170 2.80 0.93 -9.32
CA LEU A 170 4.05 1.26 -10.00
C LEU A 170 3.88 2.46 -10.94
#